data_3200e6d17cb608943c006eb071d77a04
#
_entry.id   3200e6d17cb608943c006eb071d77a04
#
_cell.length_a   1.000
_cell.length_b   1.000
_cell.length_c   1.000
_cell.angle_alpha   90.00
_cell.angle_beta   90.00
_cell.angle_gamma   90.00
#
_symmetry.space_group_name_H-M   'P 1'
#
loop_
_entity.id
_entity.type
_entity.pdbx_description
1 polymer ?
#
loop_
_entity_poly.entity_id
_entity_poly.type
_entity_poly.pdbx_seq_one_letter_code
_entity_poly.pdbx_strand_id
1 'polypeptide(L)'
;MEGVGPKMELDEVVQLELFGCKEIENGVMGQVDILDVRFGSLWTSIPYEEFKKCGFEFGDTVLVTIYNRDKVAYTGQIVYGRSFADVPVSSPIIYMNSAYHIAVAINQGSFAKAYGIGVGSDWKITMQKIAK
;
A
#
# COMPACT_ATOMS: atom_id res chain seq x y z
N MET A 1 26.84 1.78 -5.39
CA MET A 1 26.15 1.79 -5.55
C MET A 1 25.53 2.32 -5.52
N GLU A 2 25.39 2.24 -5.81
CA GLU A 2 24.78 2.48 -5.72
C GLU A 2 23.97 2.90 -5.61
N GLY A 3 23.82 2.93 -5.04
CA GLY A 3 22.48 3.14 -4.53
C GLY A 3 21.72 3.95 -5.43
N VAL A 4 21.36 3.48 -6.35
CA VAL A 4 20.70 4.18 -7.41
C VAL A 4 19.21 4.00 -7.24
N GLY A 5 18.50 5.08 -6.96
CA GLY A 5 17.08 5.08 -6.90
C GLY A 5 16.55 3.97 -5.99
N PRO A 6 15.42 3.35 -6.33
CA PRO A 6 14.84 2.32 -5.51
C PRO A 6 15.41 0.93 -5.76
N LYS A 7 16.66 0.85 -6.10
CA LYS A 7 17.32 -0.44 -6.27
C LYS A 7 17.29 -1.19 -4.95
N MET A 8 16.67 -2.38 -4.93
CA MET A 8 16.56 -3.16 -3.72
C MET A 8 17.81 -3.97 -3.49
N GLU A 9 18.20 -4.04 -2.23
CA GLU A 9 19.23 -4.94 -1.80
C GLU A 9 18.71 -6.36 -1.72
N LEU A 10 19.63 -7.33 -1.68
CA LEU A 10 19.27 -8.74 -1.63
C LEU A 10 18.36 -9.06 -0.45
N ASP A 11 18.65 -8.49 0.73
CA ASP A 11 17.83 -8.71 1.90
C ASP A 11 16.39 -8.22 1.72
N GLU A 12 16.22 -7.09 1.05
CA GLU A 12 14.89 -6.56 0.80
C GLU A 12 14.10 -7.46 -0.14
N VAL A 13 14.75 -7.98 -1.17
CA VAL A 13 14.10 -8.90 -2.09
C VAL A 13 13.65 -10.15 -1.36
N VAL A 14 14.53 -10.72 -0.53
CA VAL A 14 14.20 -11.92 0.23
C VAL A 14 13.02 -11.66 1.17
N GLN A 15 13.00 -10.52 1.86
CA GLN A 15 11.90 -10.21 2.77
C GLN A 15 10.57 -10.07 2.02
N LEU A 16 10.58 -9.42 0.86
CA LEU A 16 9.36 -9.29 0.09
C LEU A 16 8.86 -10.63 -0.42
N GLU A 17 9.76 -11.51 -0.84
CA GLU A 17 9.37 -12.82 -1.34
C GLU A 17 8.86 -13.74 -0.24
N LEU A 18 9.47 -13.70 0.93
CA LEU A 18 9.12 -14.60 2.03
C LEU A 18 7.96 -14.10 2.87
N PHE A 19 7.90 -12.79 3.12
CA PHE A 19 6.95 -12.21 4.08
C PHE A 19 5.93 -11.28 3.45
N GLY A 20 6.06 -10.97 2.17
CA GLY A 20 5.17 -10.07 1.47
C GLY A 20 5.43 -8.59 1.74
N CYS A 21 6.29 -8.26 2.71
CA CYS A 21 6.57 -6.87 3.04
C CYS A 21 7.91 -6.75 3.74
N LYS A 22 8.35 -5.49 3.84
CA LYS A 22 9.57 -5.14 4.55
C LYS A 22 9.30 -3.92 5.41
N GLU A 23 9.77 -3.95 6.64
CA GLU A 23 9.69 -2.79 7.51
C GLU A 23 10.64 -1.70 7.02
N ILE A 24 10.14 -0.47 6.95
CA ILE A 24 10.93 0.70 6.57
C ILE A 24 10.80 1.76 7.66
N GLU A 25 11.52 2.86 7.52
CA GLU A 25 11.43 3.93 8.49
C GLU A 25 9.98 4.44 8.56
N ASN A 26 9.42 4.40 9.76
CA ASN A 26 8.06 4.86 10.05
C ASN A 26 6.96 4.08 9.34
N GLY A 27 7.25 2.87 8.83
CA GLY A 27 6.19 2.15 8.15
C GLY A 27 6.63 0.84 7.53
N VAL A 28 6.00 0.52 6.41
CA VAL A 28 6.15 -0.78 5.76
C VAL A 28 6.11 -0.59 4.25
N MET A 29 6.86 -1.44 3.54
CA MET A 29 6.85 -1.48 2.08
C MET A 29 6.38 -2.85 1.62
N GLY A 30 5.54 -2.86 0.59
CA GLY A 30 5.07 -4.07 -0.04
C GLY A 30 4.97 -3.91 -1.54
N GLN A 31 4.17 -4.75 -2.14
CA GLN A 31 3.98 -4.79 -3.58
C GLN A 31 2.48 -4.77 -3.89
N VAL A 32 2.11 -4.23 -5.04
CA VAL A 32 0.73 -4.31 -5.52
C VAL A 32 0.58 -5.66 -6.20
N ASP A 33 -0.17 -6.58 -5.59
CA ASP A 33 -0.28 -7.95 -6.07
C ASP A 33 -1.46 -8.16 -7.00
N ILE A 34 -2.61 -7.59 -6.66
CA ILE A 34 -3.87 -7.87 -7.36
C ILE A 34 -4.65 -6.58 -7.50
N LEU A 35 -5.27 -6.43 -8.67
CA LEU A 35 -6.30 -5.41 -8.86
C LEU A 35 -7.65 -6.11 -8.81
N ASP A 36 -8.48 -5.73 -7.83
CA ASP A 36 -9.84 -6.24 -7.76
C ASP A 36 -10.68 -5.46 -8.76
N VAL A 37 -10.94 -6.05 -9.92
CA VAL A 37 -11.60 -5.34 -11.01
C VAL A 37 -13.04 -4.96 -10.67
N ARG A 38 -13.67 -5.67 -9.73
CA ARG A 38 -15.05 -5.36 -9.35
C ARG A 38 -15.15 -4.04 -8.62
N PHE A 39 -14.14 -3.73 -7.79
CA PHE A 39 -14.14 -2.54 -6.95
C PHE A 39 -13.00 -1.58 -7.27
N GLY A 40 -12.10 -1.96 -8.19
CA GLY A 40 -10.95 -1.14 -8.52
C GLY A 40 -9.95 -0.98 -7.39
N SER A 41 -9.96 -1.91 -6.45
CA SER A 41 -9.08 -1.89 -5.28
C SER A 41 -7.70 -2.43 -5.61
N LEU A 42 -6.69 -1.91 -4.92
CA LEU A 42 -5.33 -2.45 -4.99
C LEU A 42 -5.12 -3.36 -3.79
N TRP A 43 -4.90 -4.65 -4.04
CA TRP A 43 -4.58 -5.59 -2.97
C TRP A 43 -3.06 -5.69 -2.89
N THR A 44 -2.51 -5.39 -1.73
CA THR A 44 -1.07 -5.40 -1.53
C THR A 44 -0.60 -6.72 -0.96
N SER A 45 0.71 -6.93 -1.01
CA SER A 45 1.33 -8.09 -0.37
C SER A 45 1.54 -7.91 1.13
N ILE A 46 1.15 -6.76 1.69
CA ILE A 46 1.37 -6.45 3.11
C ILE A 46 0.35 -7.20 3.97
N PRO A 47 0.79 -8.16 4.81
CA PRO A 47 -0.16 -8.84 5.69
C PRO A 47 -0.69 -7.89 6.76
N TYR A 48 -1.94 -8.09 7.15
CA TYR A 48 -2.56 -7.29 8.21
C TYR A 48 -1.74 -7.33 9.50
N GLU A 49 -1.22 -8.51 9.87
CA GLU A 49 -0.46 -8.64 11.10
C GLU A 49 0.81 -7.79 11.09
N GLU A 50 1.49 -7.73 9.95
CA GLU A 50 2.69 -6.91 9.84
C GLU A 50 2.37 -5.43 9.88
N PHE A 51 1.27 -5.03 9.25
CA PHE A 51 0.80 -3.66 9.28
C PHE A 51 0.49 -3.24 10.72
N LYS A 52 -0.20 -4.12 11.45
CA LYS A 52 -0.54 -3.87 12.85
C LYS A 52 0.71 -3.75 13.71
N LYS A 53 1.71 -4.61 13.48
CA LYS A 53 2.97 -4.57 14.24
C LYS A 53 3.71 -3.25 14.04
N CYS A 54 3.56 -2.62 12.89
CA CYS A 54 4.16 -1.32 12.64
C CYS A 54 3.47 -0.19 13.39
N GLY A 55 2.36 -0.47 14.07
CA GLY A 55 1.70 0.49 14.94
C GLY A 55 0.60 1.29 14.28
N PHE A 56 0.13 0.87 13.12
CA PHE A 56 -1.00 1.55 12.46
C PHE A 56 -2.30 1.13 13.12
N GLU A 57 -3.19 2.09 13.34
CA GLU A 57 -4.48 1.86 13.97
C GLU A 57 -5.60 2.45 13.13
N PHE A 58 -6.80 1.91 13.30
CA PHE A 58 -7.96 2.46 12.60
C PHE A 58 -8.16 3.93 12.96
N GLY A 59 -8.40 4.73 11.94
CA GLY A 59 -8.53 6.17 12.09
C GLY A 59 -7.26 6.94 11.77
N ASP A 60 -6.13 6.25 11.72
CA ASP A 60 -4.86 6.91 11.38
C ASP A 60 -4.87 7.37 9.94
N THR A 61 -4.22 8.50 9.69
CA THR A 61 -3.92 8.95 8.33
C THR A 61 -2.52 8.46 7.98
N VAL A 62 -2.41 7.81 6.84
CA VAL A 62 -1.18 7.13 6.41
C VAL A 62 -0.67 7.78 5.13
N LEU A 63 0.61 8.03 5.05
CA LEU A 63 1.24 8.49 3.81
C LEU A 63 1.47 7.27 2.92
N VAL A 64 0.77 7.24 1.80
CA VAL A 64 0.87 6.13 0.85
C VAL A 64 1.61 6.63 -0.38
N THR A 65 2.66 5.92 -0.78
CA THR A 65 3.38 6.21 -2.02
C THR A 65 3.45 4.94 -2.83
N ILE A 66 3.09 5.03 -4.10
CA ILE A 66 3.12 3.89 -5.01
C ILE A 66 4.13 4.19 -6.10
N TYR A 67 5.03 3.24 -6.32
CA TYR A 67 6.12 3.37 -7.29
C TYR A 67 5.90 2.40 -8.44
N ASN A 68 6.16 2.88 -9.66
CA ASN A 68 6.32 2.02 -10.82
C ASN A 68 7.80 2.06 -11.15
N ARG A 69 8.53 1.01 -10.76
CA ARG A 69 9.98 0.94 -10.82
C ARG A 69 10.57 2.08 -9.96
N ASP A 70 11.22 3.06 -10.59
CA ASP A 70 11.83 4.17 -9.87
C ASP A 70 11.03 5.46 -9.96
N LYS A 71 9.79 5.38 -10.48
CA LYS A 71 8.94 6.56 -10.62
C LYS A 71 7.80 6.50 -9.63
N VAL A 72 7.47 7.65 -9.04
CA VAL A 72 6.31 7.76 -8.17
C VAL A 72 5.07 7.85 -9.06
N ALA A 73 4.19 6.85 -8.93
CA ALA A 73 2.92 6.83 -9.65
C ALA A 73 1.82 7.52 -8.85
N TYR A 74 1.92 7.48 -7.52
CA TYR A 74 0.95 8.11 -6.64
C TYR A 74 1.60 8.41 -5.30
N THR A 75 1.23 9.53 -4.69
CA THR A 75 1.55 9.81 -3.30
C THR A 75 0.42 10.63 -2.69
N GLY A 76 0.04 10.32 -1.46
CA GLY A 76 -1.04 11.04 -0.79
C GLY A 76 -1.31 10.47 0.57
N GLN A 77 -2.16 11.18 1.32
CA GLN A 77 -2.55 10.77 2.66
C GLN A 77 -3.90 10.06 2.59
N ILE A 78 -3.96 8.86 3.15
CA ILE A 78 -5.15 8.03 3.08
C ILE A 78 -5.49 7.54 4.49
N VAL A 79 -6.78 7.57 4.83
CA VAL A 79 -7.26 7.11 6.13
C VAL A 79 -7.27 5.57 6.16
N TYR A 80 -6.82 5.01 7.29
CA TYR A 80 -6.94 3.58 7.54
C TYR A 80 -8.26 3.33 8.25
N GLY A 81 -9.20 2.68 7.57
CA GLY A 81 -10.52 2.44 8.10
C GLY A 81 -10.93 0.98 8.07
N ARG A 82 -12.07 0.68 8.69
CA ARG A 82 -12.60 -0.68 8.72
C ARG A 82 -13.41 -1.02 7.48
N SER A 83 -14.03 -0.02 6.90
CA SER A 83 -14.89 -0.22 5.73
C SER A 83 -15.07 1.11 4.99
N PHE A 84 -15.71 1.03 3.82
CA PHE A 84 -16.01 2.22 3.04
C PHE A 84 -16.91 3.20 3.77
N ALA A 85 -17.64 2.75 4.80
CA ALA A 85 -18.50 3.66 5.57
C ALA A 85 -17.68 4.68 6.37
N ASP A 86 -16.39 4.41 6.57
CA ASP A 86 -15.54 5.31 7.35
C ASP A 86 -15.05 6.53 6.57
N VAL A 87 -15.28 6.57 5.25
CA VAL A 87 -14.85 7.70 4.42
C VAL A 87 -15.99 8.13 3.50
N PRO A 88 -15.97 9.42 3.07
CA PRO A 88 -16.97 9.90 2.10
C PRO A 88 -16.84 9.22 0.74
N VAL A 89 -17.89 9.32 -0.06
CA VAL A 89 -17.88 8.87 -1.44
C VAL A 89 -16.73 9.57 -2.19
N SER A 90 -16.04 8.84 -3.02
CA SER A 90 -14.90 9.29 -3.82
C SER A 90 -13.63 9.55 -3.01
N SER A 91 -13.62 9.23 -1.73
CA SER A 91 -12.41 9.34 -0.90
C SER A 91 -11.68 8.00 -0.85
N PRO A 92 -10.34 8.04 -0.82
CA PRO A 92 -9.58 6.80 -0.71
C PRO A 92 -9.60 6.25 0.72
N ILE A 93 -9.40 4.95 0.83
CA ILE A 93 -9.36 4.27 2.12
C ILE A 93 -8.36 3.12 2.06
N ILE A 94 -7.67 2.91 3.18
CA ILE A 94 -6.86 1.71 3.41
C ILE A 94 -7.70 0.77 4.27
N TYR A 95 -7.77 -0.49 3.91
CA TYR A 95 -8.56 -1.46 4.66
C TYR A 95 -7.93 -2.85 4.57
N MET A 96 -8.41 -3.76 5.41
CA MET A 96 -8.00 -5.17 5.36
C MET A 96 -8.97 -5.92 4.45
N ASN A 97 -8.44 -6.64 3.45
CA ASN A 97 -9.27 -7.40 2.54
C ASN A 97 -9.60 -8.79 3.10
N SER A 98 -10.34 -9.59 2.34
CA SER A 98 -10.76 -10.92 2.77
C SER A 98 -9.61 -11.92 2.90
N ALA A 99 -8.45 -11.60 2.34
CA ALA A 99 -7.26 -12.44 2.44
C ALA A 99 -6.35 -12.01 3.59
N TYR A 100 -6.80 -11.10 4.45
CA TYR A 100 -6.05 -10.56 5.58
C TYR A 100 -4.79 -9.81 5.16
N HIS A 101 -4.86 -9.17 4.01
CA HIS A 101 -3.82 -8.27 3.52
C HIS A 101 -4.37 -6.85 3.44
N ILE A 102 -3.45 -5.89 3.45
CA ILE A 102 -3.84 -4.48 3.37
C ILE A 102 -4.19 -4.15 1.91
N ALA A 103 -5.26 -3.39 1.74
CA ALA A 103 -5.74 -2.98 0.43
C ALA A 103 -6.02 -1.48 0.42
N VAL A 104 -6.01 -0.88 -0.77
CA VAL A 104 -6.31 0.53 -0.98
C VAL A 104 -7.40 0.65 -2.02
N ALA A 105 -8.40 1.48 -1.73
CA ALA A 105 -9.53 1.66 -2.64
C ALA A 105 -10.03 3.08 -2.57
N ILE A 106 -10.94 3.43 -3.50
CA ILE A 106 -11.71 4.67 -3.44
C ILE A 106 -13.16 4.28 -3.23
N ASN A 107 -13.81 4.92 -2.27
CA ASN A 107 -15.22 4.65 -1.99
C ASN A 107 -16.05 4.98 -3.23
N GLN A 108 -16.71 3.95 -3.79
CA GLN A 108 -17.52 4.05 -5.02
C GLN A 108 -16.74 4.55 -6.23
N GLY A 109 -15.45 4.14 -6.31
CA GLY A 109 -14.62 4.50 -7.46
C GLY A 109 -13.55 3.44 -7.68
N SER A 110 -12.69 3.67 -8.66
CA SER A 110 -11.58 2.75 -8.95
C SER A 110 -10.26 3.47 -8.73
N PHE A 111 -9.53 3.06 -7.70
CA PHE A 111 -8.21 3.61 -7.42
C PHE A 111 -7.25 3.32 -8.58
N ALA A 112 -7.30 2.10 -9.09
CA ALA A 112 -6.42 1.69 -10.17
C ALA A 112 -6.61 2.55 -11.41
N LYS A 113 -7.86 2.80 -11.79
CA LYS A 113 -8.15 3.60 -12.98
C LYS A 113 -7.84 5.08 -12.76
N ALA A 114 -8.14 5.58 -11.56
CA ALA A 114 -7.93 6.99 -11.27
C ALA A 114 -6.46 7.39 -11.37
N TYR A 115 -5.56 6.49 -11.02
CA TYR A 115 -4.14 6.81 -10.92
C TYR A 115 -3.25 5.96 -11.82
N GLY A 116 -3.84 5.12 -12.66
CA GLY A 116 -3.06 4.31 -13.61
C GLY A 116 -2.16 3.27 -12.97
N ILE A 117 -2.65 2.63 -11.91
CA ILE A 117 -1.84 1.68 -11.15
C ILE A 117 -1.93 0.27 -11.74
N GLY A 118 -0.79 -0.39 -11.86
CA GLY A 118 -0.72 -1.79 -12.27
C GLY A 118 -0.32 -2.71 -11.13
N VAL A 119 0.05 -3.94 -11.48
CA VAL A 119 0.43 -4.96 -10.49
C VAL A 119 1.76 -5.61 -10.87
N GLY A 120 2.35 -6.28 -9.91
CA GLY A 120 3.54 -7.09 -10.14
C GLY A 120 4.78 -6.51 -9.48
N SER A 121 5.91 -7.10 -9.77
CA SER A 121 7.17 -6.76 -9.11
C SER A 121 7.66 -5.34 -9.40
N ASP A 122 7.17 -4.72 -10.47
CA ASP A 122 7.52 -3.33 -10.78
C ASP A 122 6.75 -2.33 -9.93
N TRP A 123 5.68 -2.77 -9.25
CA TRP A 123 4.78 -1.89 -8.52
C TRP A 123 4.97 -2.09 -7.02
N LYS A 124 5.62 -1.13 -6.38
CA LYS A 124 5.86 -1.13 -4.94
C LYS A 124 4.98 -0.10 -4.26
N ILE A 125 4.64 -0.36 -3.01
CA ILE A 125 3.83 0.57 -2.24
C ILE A 125 4.46 0.72 -0.86
N THR A 126 4.58 1.97 -0.40
CA THR A 126 5.00 2.25 0.96
C THR A 126 3.87 2.89 1.73
N MET A 127 3.76 2.54 3.00
CA MET A 127 2.78 3.11 3.90
C MET A 127 3.52 3.56 5.14
N GLN A 128 3.50 4.87 5.41
CA GLN A 128 4.28 5.45 6.48
C GLN A 128 3.39 6.28 7.41
N LYS A 129 3.76 6.28 8.69
CA LYS A 129 3.08 7.11 9.66
C LYS A 129 3.39 8.57 9.40
N ILE A 130 2.39 9.41 9.62
CA ILE A 130 2.54 10.85 9.46
C ILE A 130 2.80 11.43 10.84
N ALA A 131 3.86 12.24 10.95
CA ALA A 131 4.19 12.90 12.19
C ALA A 131 3.10 13.93 12.52
N LYS A 132 2.75 13.98 13.80
CA LYS A 132 1.71 14.91 14.27
C LYS A 132 2.34 16.09 14.98
#